data_9aff148438d60a9804eded8065ad1ce0
#
_entry.id   9aff148438d60a9804eded8065ad1ce0
#
_cell.length_a   1.000
_cell.length_b   1.000
_cell.length_c   1.000
_cell.angle_alpha   90.00
_cell.angle_beta   90.00
_cell.angle_gamma   90.00
#
_symmetry.space_group_name_H-M   'P 1'
#
loop_
_entity.id
_entity.type
_entity.pdbx_description
1 polymer ?
#
loop_
_entity_poly.entity_id
_entity_poly.type
_entity_poly.pdbx_seq_one_letter_code
_entity_poly.pdbx_strand_id
1 'polypeptide(L)'
;NGRLLYGTIPTQFPEETILKSNTPRMITGSNRKWMIYDSVYTYGDDEEMWVRGITSVHSIELFMQTSEKMLLIVFPLLIILIGAIGYFMIKRALRQVDLICDEVENISNGKDLSKRLSLPKAKDELYELSEKFNEMFERLEFSFEKERQFTSDVSHELRTPVAVIISQCEYLLENENLSAEDKEEIAVILRQAKRMSKLTSEMLMIARNEQDEQHLMEKLDFGLLSELVIEELQTKAQEKNIEITLQKQDDLFMNGDQTLILRMMMNLITNAINYGKINGHIHVILKVENDQIVGEVKDDGIGISEEHLDRIWERFYRIDKSRSRENGGTGLGLSM
;
A
#
# COMPACT_ATOMS: atom_id res chain seq x y z
N ASN A 1 -81.49 -50.12 -17.38
CA ASN A 1 -81.68 -49.25 -18.56
C ASN A 1 -81.41 -47.82 -18.14
N GLY A 2 -80.18 -47.37 -18.21
CA GLY A 2 -79.80 -45.97 -17.82
C GLY A 2 -80.26 -44.96 -18.85
N ARG A 3 -81.53 -44.62 -18.81
CA ARG A 3 -82.15 -43.55 -19.63
C ARG A 3 -81.94 -42.20 -18.95
N LEU A 4 -81.33 -41.23 -19.67
CA LEU A 4 -81.19 -39.86 -19.17
C LEU A 4 -82.60 -39.27 -18.98
N LEU A 5 -82.88 -38.91 -17.74
CA LEU A 5 -84.20 -38.30 -17.40
C LEU A 5 -84.11 -36.78 -17.45
N TYR A 6 -83.05 -36.22 -17.00
CA TYR A 6 -82.84 -34.76 -16.96
C TYR A 6 -81.36 -34.40 -17.00
N GLY A 7 -80.99 -33.33 -17.65
CA GLY A 7 -79.68 -32.80 -17.73
C GLY A 7 -79.04 -32.91 -19.12
N THR A 8 -77.77 -32.53 -19.25
CA THR A 8 -76.98 -32.60 -20.50
C THR A 8 -75.68 -33.33 -20.26
N ILE A 9 -75.40 -34.29 -21.16
CA ILE A 9 -74.11 -34.93 -21.18
C ILE A 9 -73.15 -34.03 -21.99
N PRO A 10 -72.00 -33.62 -21.39
CA PRO A 10 -71.04 -32.78 -22.11
C PRO A 10 -70.53 -33.47 -23.35
N THR A 11 -70.33 -32.73 -24.43
CA THR A 11 -69.70 -33.25 -25.66
C THR A 11 -68.32 -33.81 -25.36
N GLN A 12 -67.97 -34.98 -25.90
CA GLN A 12 -66.73 -35.71 -25.65
C GLN A 12 -66.66 -36.44 -24.29
N PHE A 13 -67.74 -36.54 -23.56
CA PHE A 13 -67.81 -37.41 -22.38
C PHE A 13 -68.06 -38.88 -22.87
N PRO A 14 -67.30 -39.86 -22.31
CA PRO A 14 -67.46 -41.26 -22.72
C PRO A 14 -68.84 -41.78 -22.24
N GLU A 15 -69.71 -42.15 -23.17
CA GLU A 15 -71.10 -42.58 -22.88
C GLU A 15 -71.19 -43.91 -22.10
N GLU A 16 -70.18 -44.78 -22.23
CA GLU A 16 -70.19 -46.13 -21.58
C GLU A 16 -69.55 -46.09 -20.17
N THR A 17 -69.83 -45.09 -19.37
CA THR A 17 -69.23 -45.00 -18.04
C THR A 17 -70.13 -45.69 -17.02
N ILE A 18 -69.59 -46.74 -16.36
CA ILE A 18 -70.27 -47.49 -15.29
C ILE A 18 -70.66 -46.57 -14.12
N LEU A 19 -71.89 -46.64 -13.62
CA LEU A 19 -72.34 -45.95 -12.43
C LEU A 19 -71.72 -46.61 -11.18
N LYS A 20 -71.13 -45.79 -10.28
CA LYS A 20 -70.55 -46.27 -9.02
C LYS A 20 -70.82 -45.21 -7.90
N SER A 21 -71.63 -45.61 -6.95
CA SER A 21 -72.13 -44.72 -5.94
C SER A 21 -71.05 -44.18 -5.00
N ASN A 22 -71.17 -42.89 -4.65
CA ASN A 22 -70.48 -42.18 -3.57
C ASN A 22 -68.94 -42.15 -3.61
N THR A 23 -68.35 -42.26 -4.78
CA THR A 23 -66.89 -42.12 -4.91
C THR A 23 -66.55 -41.19 -6.07
N PRO A 24 -65.85 -40.08 -5.81
CA PRO A 24 -65.33 -39.28 -6.93
C PRO A 24 -64.26 -40.05 -7.68
N ARG A 25 -64.34 -40.05 -9.00
CA ARG A 25 -63.40 -40.75 -9.88
C ARG A 25 -63.07 -39.89 -11.09
N MET A 26 -61.81 -40.08 -11.51
CA MET A 26 -61.33 -39.44 -12.72
C MET A 26 -61.45 -40.44 -13.86
N ILE A 27 -62.03 -40.01 -14.96
CA ILE A 27 -62.11 -40.77 -16.20
C ILE A 27 -61.46 -39.99 -17.33
N THR A 28 -60.78 -40.73 -18.23
CA THR A 28 -60.15 -40.14 -19.39
C THR A 28 -61.03 -40.42 -20.61
N GLY A 29 -61.59 -39.36 -21.22
CA GLY A 29 -62.25 -39.41 -22.52
C GLY A 29 -61.25 -39.29 -23.66
N SER A 30 -61.71 -39.21 -24.89
CA SER A 30 -60.84 -39.21 -26.09
C SER A 30 -59.80 -38.08 -26.12
N ASN A 31 -60.05 -36.96 -25.48
CA ASN A 31 -59.09 -35.82 -25.43
C ASN A 31 -59.22 -34.96 -24.15
N ARG A 32 -59.97 -35.41 -23.15
CA ARG A 32 -60.18 -34.63 -21.88
C ARG A 32 -60.36 -35.58 -20.72
N LYS A 33 -59.90 -35.13 -19.55
CA LYS A 33 -60.18 -35.79 -18.29
C LYS A 33 -61.38 -35.16 -17.61
N TRP A 34 -62.19 -36.03 -17.09
CA TRP A 34 -63.41 -35.66 -16.41
C TRP A 34 -63.39 -36.18 -14.98
N MET A 35 -63.85 -35.39 -14.08
CA MET A 35 -64.15 -35.83 -12.71
C MET A 35 -65.63 -36.06 -12.62
N ILE A 36 -66.02 -37.27 -12.20
CA ILE A 36 -67.39 -37.66 -12.01
C ILE A 36 -67.66 -38.04 -10.59
N TYR A 37 -68.85 -37.71 -10.13
CA TYR A 37 -69.38 -38.13 -8.85
C TYR A 37 -70.77 -38.60 -9.05
N ASP A 38 -71.05 -39.87 -8.64
CA ASP A 38 -72.34 -40.50 -8.79
C ASP A 38 -72.98 -40.68 -7.43
N SER A 39 -74.30 -40.33 -7.28
CA SER A 39 -75.06 -40.49 -6.07
C SER A 39 -76.34 -41.20 -6.42
N VAL A 40 -76.79 -42.12 -5.59
CA VAL A 40 -78.03 -42.86 -5.72
C VAL A 40 -79.09 -42.28 -4.76
N TYR A 41 -80.20 -42.03 -5.29
CA TYR A 41 -81.37 -41.65 -4.51
C TYR A 41 -82.55 -42.65 -4.75
N THR A 42 -83.11 -43.27 -3.69
CA THR A 42 -84.25 -44.15 -3.76
C THR A 42 -85.55 -43.34 -3.68
N TYR A 43 -86.41 -43.47 -4.65
CA TYR A 43 -87.70 -42.77 -4.70
C TYR A 43 -88.86 -43.79 -4.80
N GLY A 44 -89.75 -43.76 -3.81
CA GLY A 44 -90.89 -44.71 -3.76
C GLY A 44 -90.48 -46.15 -3.40
N ASP A 45 -91.33 -47.13 -3.69
CA ASP A 45 -91.05 -48.54 -3.41
C ASP A 45 -90.15 -49.13 -4.46
N ASP A 46 -88.76 -49.09 -4.25
CA ASP A 46 -87.70 -49.69 -5.00
C ASP A 46 -87.25 -49.09 -6.35
N GLU A 47 -87.63 -47.83 -6.67
CA GLU A 47 -87.01 -47.18 -7.84
C GLU A 47 -85.72 -46.38 -7.49
N GLU A 48 -84.59 -46.76 -8.06
CA GLU A 48 -83.29 -46.06 -7.91
C GLU A 48 -83.10 -45.00 -9.00
N MET A 49 -82.87 -43.76 -8.56
CA MET A 49 -82.50 -42.63 -9.40
C MET A 49 -81.01 -42.29 -9.19
N TRP A 50 -80.30 -42.24 -10.25
CA TRP A 50 -78.82 -41.90 -10.22
C TRP A 50 -78.66 -40.45 -10.65
N VAL A 51 -77.95 -39.66 -9.79
CA VAL A 51 -77.49 -38.31 -10.11
C VAL A 51 -75.99 -38.33 -10.36
N ARG A 52 -75.62 -37.95 -11.54
CA ARG A 52 -74.24 -37.85 -11.94
C ARG A 52 -73.80 -36.41 -12.09
N GLY A 53 -72.83 -35.95 -11.26
CA GLY A 53 -72.10 -34.72 -11.44
C GLY A 53 -70.89 -34.94 -12.37
N ILE A 54 -70.78 -34.13 -13.42
CA ILE A 54 -69.67 -34.20 -14.38
C ILE A 54 -69.00 -32.85 -14.44
N THR A 55 -67.65 -32.81 -14.22
CA THR A 55 -66.86 -31.57 -14.38
C THR A 55 -65.57 -31.87 -15.16
N SER A 56 -65.19 -30.94 -16.04
CA SER A 56 -63.94 -31.06 -16.80
C SER A 56 -62.76 -30.63 -15.96
N VAL A 57 -61.72 -31.47 -15.90
CA VAL A 57 -60.46 -31.19 -15.20
C VAL A 57 -59.45 -30.50 -16.13
N HIS A 58 -59.78 -30.33 -17.40
CA HIS A 58 -58.88 -29.81 -18.44
C HIS A 58 -58.38 -28.38 -18.14
N SER A 59 -59.24 -27.52 -17.69
CA SER A 59 -58.88 -26.14 -17.35
C SER A 59 -57.94 -26.06 -16.16
N ILE A 60 -58.11 -26.95 -15.16
CA ILE A 60 -57.21 -27.04 -14.01
C ILE A 60 -55.86 -27.62 -14.42
N GLU A 61 -55.82 -28.63 -15.27
CA GLU A 61 -54.54 -29.19 -15.80
C GLU A 61 -53.78 -28.17 -16.63
N LEU A 62 -54.43 -27.43 -17.51
CA LEU A 62 -53.81 -26.33 -18.27
C LEU A 62 -53.26 -25.23 -17.38
N PHE A 63 -54.05 -24.83 -16.36
CA PHE A 63 -53.58 -23.86 -15.41
C PHE A 63 -52.36 -24.33 -14.62
N MET A 64 -52.36 -25.57 -14.14
CA MET A 64 -51.22 -26.15 -13.41
C MET A 64 -49.98 -26.23 -14.30
N GLN A 65 -50.10 -26.74 -15.53
CA GLN A 65 -49.00 -26.83 -16.48
C GLN A 65 -48.42 -25.43 -16.83
N THR A 66 -49.28 -24.45 -17.02
CA THR A 66 -48.88 -23.08 -17.33
C THR A 66 -48.18 -22.43 -16.14
N SER A 67 -48.71 -22.67 -14.93
CA SER A 67 -48.13 -22.16 -13.67
C SER A 67 -46.78 -22.80 -13.41
N GLU A 68 -46.64 -24.11 -13.64
CA GLU A 68 -45.34 -24.83 -13.51
C GLU A 68 -44.28 -24.29 -14.48
N LYS A 69 -44.63 -24.10 -15.76
CA LYS A 69 -43.72 -23.53 -16.78
C LYS A 69 -43.34 -22.07 -16.41
N MET A 70 -44.32 -21.28 -15.94
CA MET A 70 -44.07 -19.92 -15.53
C MET A 70 -43.13 -19.84 -14.32
N LEU A 71 -43.31 -20.74 -13.34
CA LEU A 71 -42.43 -20.82 -12.15
C LEU A 71 -40.98 -21.22 -12.54
N LEU A 72 -40.84 -22.20 -13.46
CA LEU A 72 -39.51 -22.64 -13.95
C LEU A 72 -38.72 -21.56 -14.71
N ILE A 73 -39.42 -20.56 -15.29
CA ILE A 73 -38.75 -19.45 -15.99
C ILE A 73 -38.54 -18.26 -15.04
N VAL A 74 -39.59 -17.86 -14.32
CA VAL A 74 -39.57 -16.63 -13.48
C VAL A 74 -38.67 -16.79 -12.27
N PHE A 75 -38.65 -17.98 -11.64
CA PHE A 75 -37.87 -18.20 -10.42
C PHE A 75 -36.36 -18.10 -10.63
N PRO A 76 -35.74 -18.77 -11.63
CA PRO A 76 -34.32 -18.61 -11.89
C PRO A 76 -33.96 -17.18 -12.34
N LEU A 77 -34.81 -16.51 -13.10
CA LEU A 77 -34.59 -15.13 -13.51
C LEU A 77 -34.57 -14.18 -12.31
N LEU A 78 -35.43 -14.41 -11.34
CA LEU A 78 -35.51 -13.63 -10.10
C LEU A 78 -34.26 -13.87 -9.22
N ILE A 79 -33.77 -15.13 -9.15
CA ILE A 79 -32.52 -15.46 -8.45
C ILE A 79 -31.33 -14.74 -9.12
N ILE A 80 -31.25 -14.76 -10.45
CA ILE A 80 -30.19 -14.06 -11.19
C ILE A 80 -30.27 -12.55 -10.92
N LEU A 81 -31.46 -11.97 -10.94
CA LEU A 81 -31.66 -10.56 -10.68
C LEU A 81 -31.21 -10.17 -9.26
N ILE A 82 -31.63 -10.94 -8.25
CA ILE A 82 -31.21 -10.70 -6.85
C ILE A 82 -29.70 -10.86 -6.72
N GLY A 83 -29.12 -11.89 -7.33
CA GLY A 83 -27.67 -12.09 -7.35
C GLY A 83 -26.90 -10.95 -8.00
N ALA A 84 -27.41 -10.44 -9.12
CA ALA A 84 -26.84 -9.28 -9.79
C ALA A 84 -26.89 -8.01 -8.93
N ILE A 85 -28.03 -7.72 -8.31
CA ILE A 85 -28.17 -6.58 -7.40
C ILE A 85 -27.21 -6.73 -6.22
N GLY A 86 -27.15 -7.91 -5.59
CA GLY A 86 -26.24 -8.20 -4.47
C GLY A 86 -24.77 -8.01 -4.87
N TYR A 87 -24.39 -8.53 -6.03
CA TYR A 87 -23.06 -8.36 -6.57
C TYR A 87 -22.67 -6.88 -6.77
N PHE A 88 -23.57 -6.09 -7.36
CA PHE A 88 -23.33 -4.66 -7.55
C PHE A 88 -23.23 -3.90 -6.23
N MET A 89 -24.05 -4.23 -5.24
CA MET A 89 -23.99 -3.61 -3.92
C MET A 89 -22.68 -3.93 -3.20
N ILE A 90 -22.28 -5.20 -3.18
CA ILE A 90 -21.03 -5.64 -2.55
C ILE A 90 -19.83 -5.01 -3.25
N LYS A 91 -19.78 -5.03 -4.58
CA LYS A 91 -18.69 -4.41 -5.35
C LYS A 91 -18.57 -2.90 -5.08
N ARG A 92 -19.70 -2.21 -4.93
CA ARG A 92 -19.70 -0.78 -4.59
C ARG A 92 -19.18 -0.52 -3.18
N ALA A 93 -19.58 -1.35 -2.20
CA ALA A 93 -19.12 -1.22 -0.82
C ALA A 93 -17.60 -1.52 -0.68
N LEU A 94 -17.14 -2.61 -1.31
CA LEU A 94 -15.72 -2.98 -1.28
C LEU A 94 -14.82 -1.96 -1.95
N ARG A 95 -15.29 -1.30 -3.02
CA ARG A 95 -14.51 -0.24 -3.68
C ARG A 95 -14.14 0.91 -2.75
N GLN A 96 -15.00 1.23 -1.78
CA GLN A 96 -14.69 2.29 -0.81
C GLN A 96 -13.59 1.87 0.15
N VAL A 97 -13.55 0.58 0.52
CA VAL A 97 -12.47 0.02 1.35
C VAL A 97 -11.14 0.04 0.57
N ASP A 98 -11.16 -0.37 -0.70
CA ASP A 98 -9.96 -0.34 -1.55
C ASP A 98 -9.38 1.09 -1.64
N LEU A 99 -10.23 2.10 -1.84
CA LEU A 99 -9.79 3.50 -1.87
C LEU A 99 -9.14 3.96 -0.56
N ILE A 100 -9.68 3.53 0.59
CA ILE A 100 -9.07 3.83 1.89
C ILE A 100 -7.69 3.15 2.00
N CYS A 101 -7.60 1.87 1.61
CA CYS A 101 -6.35 1.13 1.65
C CYS A 101 -5.28 1.77 0.76
N ASP A 102 -5.62 2.12 -0.48
CA ASP A 102 -4.72 2.77 -1.43
C ASP A 102 -4.24 4.13 -0.89
N GLU A 103 -5.14 4.93 -0.31
CA GLU A 103 -4.78 6.24 0.25
C GLU A 103 -3.90 6.10 1.50
N VAL A 104 -4.19 5.13 2.39
CA VAL A 104 -3.34 4.82 3.56
C VAL A 104 -1.96 4.36 3.11
N GLU A 105 -1.88 3.52 2.08
CA GLU A 105 -0.61 3.07 1.52
C GLU A 105 0.19 4.23 0.90
N ASN A 106 -0.48 5.12 0.16
CA ASN A 106 0.13 6.31 -0.41
C ASN A 106 0.67 7.26 0.66
N ILE A 107 -0.08 7.48 1.75
CA ILE A 107 0.36 8.30 2.89
C ILE A 107 1.56 7.64 3.57
N SER A 108 1.53 6.32 3.78
CA SER A 108 2.61 5.57 4.42
C SER A 108 3.89 5.56 3.59
N ASN A 109 3.78 5.30 2.28
CA ASN A 109 4.93 5.22 1.37
C ASN A 109 5.48 6.61 1.02
N GLY A 110 4.61 7.62 0.90
CA GLY A 110 4.98 9.00 0.58
C GLY A 110 5.56 9.79 1.76
N LYS A 111 5.53 9.25 2.98
CA LYS A 111 5.91 9.94 4.24
C LYS A 111 5.20 11.29 4.47
N ASP A 112 4.18 11.58 3.69
CA ASP A 112 3.40 12.80 3.77
C ASP A 112 2.18 12.57 4.67
N LEU A 113 2.37 12.72 5.98
CA LEU A 113 1.35 12.56 7.00
C LEU A 113 0.37 13.74 7.07
N SER A 114 0.58 14.81 6.27
CA SER A 114 -0.34 15.95 6.22
C SER A 114 -1.62 15.64 5.44
N LYS A 115 -1.56 14.66 4.55
CA LYS A 115 -2.71 14.19 3.78
C LYS A 115 -3.75 13.55 4.67
N ARG A 116 -5.01 13.75 4.32
CA ARG A 116 -6.16 13.20 5.06
C ARG A 116 -7.04 12.41 4.13
N LEU A 117 -7.59 11.33 4.65
CA LEU A 117 -8.60 10.56 3.95
C LEU A 117 -9.84 11.42 3.73
N SER A 118 -10.21 11.63 2.47
CA SER A 118 -11.41 12.38 2.09
C SER A 118 -12.45 11.41 1.56
N LEU A 119 -13.38 11.00 2.40
CA LEU A 119 -14.52 10.19 1.98
C LEU A 119 -15.76 11.03 1.79
N PRO A 120 -16.69 10.63 0.88
CA PRO A 120 -18.01 11.21 0.80
C PRO A 120 -18.69 11.14 2.16
N LYS A 121 -19.40 12.20 2.54
CA LYS A 121 -20.11 12.34 3.85
C LYS A 121 -21.33 11.38 3.98
N ALA A 122 -21.16 10.11 3.67
CA ALA A 122 -22.09 9.08 4.11
C ALA A 122 -21.75 8.83 5.59
N LYS A 123 -22.71 9.04 6.49
CA LYS A 123 -22.53 8.75 7.92
C LYS A 123 -22.69 7.25 8.13
N ASP A 124 -21.76 6.48 7.61
CA ASP A 124 -21.68 5.03 7.76
C ASP A 124 -20.40 4.65 8.55
N GLU A 125 -20.25 3.39 8.82
CA GLU A 125 -19.12 2.82 9.58
C GLU A 125 -17.78 3.11 8.91
N LEU A 126 -17.76 3.27 7.57
CA LEU A 126 -16.54 3.61 6.81
C LEU A 126 -16.15 5.07 7.03
N TYR A 127 -17.11 5.96 7.19
CA TYR A 127 -16.84 7.35 7.55
C TYR A 127 -16.20 7.44 8.95
N GLU A 128 -16.79 6.74 9.95
CA GLU A 128 -16.23 6.70 11.30
C GLU A 128 -14.80 6.12 11.30
N LEU A 129 -14.56 5.05 10.52
CA LEU A 129 -13.23 4.48 10.35
C LEU A 129 -12.25 5.48 9.77
N SER A 130 -12.64 6.23 8.73
CA SER A 130 -11.77 7.25 8.12
C SER A 130 -11.46 8.40 9.07
N GLU A 131 -12.40 8.83 9.91
CA GLU A 131 -12.15 9.81 10.96
C GLU A 131 -11.12 9.30 11.97
N LYS A 132 -11.21 8.02 12.38
CA LYS A 132 -10.24 7.41 13.28
C LYS A 132 -8.85 7.32 12.68
N PHE A 133 -8.74 7.03 11.38
CA PHE A 133 -7.47 7.09 10.68
C PHE A 133 -6.90 8.52 10.64
N ASN A 134 -7.74 9.52 10.34
CA ASN A 134 -7.31 10.92 10.33
C ASN A 134 -6.84 11.38 11.72
N GLU A 135 -7.55 11.01 12.80
CA GLU A 135 -7.09 11.27 14.18
C GLU A 135 -5.74 10.59 14.47
N MET A 136 -5.54 9.37 13.97
CA MET A 136 -4.27 8.66 14.13
C MET A 136 -3.13 9.36 13.36
N PHE A 137 -3.37 9.77 12.11
CA PHE A 137 -2.39 10.52 11.31
C PHE A 137 -2.02 11.85 11.97
N GLU A 138 -3.00 12.59 12.51
CA GLU A 138 -2.74 13.84 13.24
C GLU A 138 -1.85 13.62 14.46
N ARG A 139 -2.08 12.55 15.22
CA ARG A 139 -1.23 12.21 16.38
C ARG A 139 0.18 11.79 15.95
N LEU A 140 0.30 11.06 14.85
CA LEU A 140 1.60 10.67 14.29
C LEU A 140 2.36 11.88 13.78
N GLU A 141 1.73 12.75 12.99
CA GLU A 141 2.29 14.01 12.50
C GLU A 141 2.81 14.87 13.66
N PHE A 142 1.96 15.08 14.67
CA PHE A 142 2.34 15.83 15.87
C PHE A 142 3.51 15.19 16.65
N SER A 143 3.55 13.84 16.74
CA SER A 143 4.65 13.14 17.40
C SER A 143 5.97 13.30 16.64
N PHE A 144 5.93 13.17 15.31
CA PHE A 144 7.10 13.38 14.46
C PHE A 144 7.57 14.84 14.50
N GLU A 145 6.64 15.80 14.49
CA GLU A 145 6.98 17.21 14.58
C GLU A 145 7.65 17.56 15.93
N LYS A 146 7.17 17.00 17.03
CA LYS A 146 7.83 17.11 18.34
C LYS A 146 9.21 16.46 18.38
N GLU A 147 9.36 15.29 17.80
CA GLU A 147 10.66 14.61 17.72
C GLU A 147 11.68 15.42 16.92
N ARG A 148 11.25 16.01 15.79
CA ARG A 148 12.06 16.91 14.96
C ARG A 148 12.46 18.17 15.72
N GLN A 149 11.49 18.83 16.36
CA GLN A 149 11.74 20.02 17.17
C GLN A 149 12.76 19.71 18.27
N PHE A 150 12.56 18.62 19.01
CA PHE A 150 13.49 18.18 20.04
C PHE A 150 14.90 17.94 19.49
N THR A 151 15.02 17.27 18.36
CA THR A 151 16.31 17.01 17.71
C THR A 151 16.99 18.31 17.27
N SER A 152 16.24 19.26 16.75
CA SER A 152 16.72 20.58 16.37
C SER A 152 17.22 21.36 17.59
N ASP A 153 16.42 21.44 18.65
CA ASP A 153 16.75 22.21 19.86
C ASP A 153 17.99 21.62 20.53
N VAL A 154 18.05 20.30 20.73
CA VAL A 154 19.23 19.64 21.32
C VAL A 154 20.48 19.86 20.45
N SER A 155 20.36 19.84 19.14
CA SER A 155 21.49 20.07 18.25
C SER A 155 22.01 21.51 18.34
N HIS A 156 21.12 22.50 18.49
CA HIS A 156 21.50 23.88 18.69
C HIS A 156 22.16 24.09 20.06
N GLU A 157 21.59 23.53 21.12
CA GLU A 157 22.11 23.62 22.47
C GLU A 157 23.46 22.92 22.66
N LEU A 158 23.73 21.85 21.89
CA LEU A 158 25.03 21.17 21.91
C LEU A 158 26.08 21.84 21.04
N ARG A 159 25.74 22.58 20.01
CA ARG A 159 26.67 23.23 19.10
C ARG A 159 27.51 24.29 19.85
N THR A 160 26.89 25.09 20.66
CA THR A 160 27.54 26.21 21.38
C THR A 160 28.63 25.72 22.33
N PRO A 161 28.40 24.80 23.29
CA PRO A 161 29.45 24.33 24.19
C PRO A 161 30.55 23.55 23.44
N VAL A 162 30.20 22.78 22.38
CA VAL A 162 31.20 22.09 21.57
C VAL A 162 32.11 23.08 20.83
N ALA A 163 31.55 24.17 20.28
CA ALA A 163 32.36 25.20 19.62
C ALA A 163 33.31 25.89 20.61
N VAL A 164 32.88 26.14 21.86
CA VAL A 164 33.75 26.69 22.92
C VAL A 164 34.89 25.71 23.24
N ILE A 165 34.59 24.42 23.39
CA ILE A 165 35.64 23.40 23.64
C ILE A 165 36.66 23.36 22.48
N ILE A 166 36.19 23.40 21.23
CA ILE A 166 37.07 23.42 20.06
C ILE A 166 37.99 24.65 20.11
N SER A 167 37.39 25.83 20.29
CA SER A 167 38.15 27.10 20.35
C SER A 167 39.20 27.11 21.46
N GLN A 168 38.84 26.59 22.65
CA GLN A 168 39.77 26.53 23.79
C GLN A 168 40.91 25.53 23.51
N CYS A 169 40.62 24.38 22.93
CA CYS A 169 41.66 23.41 22.55
C CYS A 169 42.60 23.98 21.49
N GLU A 170 42.06 24.67 20.48
CA GLU A 170 42.87 25.29 19.41
C GLU A 170 43.76 26.39 20.00
N TYR A 171 43.23 27.24 20.86
CA TYR A 171 44.00 28.26 21.57
C TYR A 171 45.12 27.67 22.43
N LEU A 172 44.86 26.59 23.18
CA LEU A 172 45.86 25.92 24.00
C LEU A 172 46.97 25.29 23.15
N LEU A 173 46.65 24.71 22.00
CA LEU A 173 47.65 24.12 21.11
C LEU A 173 48.59 25.13 20.47
N GLU A 174 48.21 26.41 20.38
CA GLU A 174 49.09 27.49 19.93
C GLU A 174 50.14 27.89 20.99
N ASN A 175 49.96 27.45 22.23
CA ASN A 175 50.90 27.79 23.31
C ASN A 175 52.20 26.96 23.16
N GLU A 176 53.31 27.64 22.89
CA GLU A 176 54.62 27.03 22.70
C GLU A 176 55.21 26.39 23.97
N ASN A 177 54.74 26.83 25.18
CA ASN A 177 55.24 26.35 26.46
C ASN A 177 54.63 25.03 26.94
N LEU A 178 53.66 24.46 26.22
CA LEU A 178 53.07 23.15 26.54
C LEU A 178 54.04 22.01 26.23
N SER A 179 54.05 20.99 27.08
CA SER A 179 54.78 19.76 26.82
C SER A 179 54.20 19.03 25.62
N ALA A 180 55.01 18.16 24.97
CA ALA A 180 54.52 17.36 23.87
C ALA A 180 53.40 16.41 24.30
N GLU A 181 53.41 15.93 25.55
CA GLU A 181 52.39 15.06 26.14
C GLU A 181 51.08 15.79 26.31
N ASP A 182 51.09 17.03 26.89
CA ASP A 182 49.89 17.86 27.04
C ASP A 182 49.28 18.24 25.68
N LYS A 183 50.13 18.53 24.68
CA LYS A 183 49.65 18.79 23.30
C LYS A 183 48.93 17.59 22.69
N GLU A 184 49.43 16.38 22.94
CA GLU A 184 48.79 15.17 22.45
C GLU A 184 47.46 14.92 23.14
N GLU A 185 47.34 15.12 24.45
CA GLU A 185 46.07 15.01 25.18
C GLU A 185 45.05 16.05 24.71
N ILE A 186 45.42 17.30 24.53
CA ILE A 186 44.56 18.35 23.98
C ILE A 186 44.12 18.00 22.55
N ALA A 187 45.00 17.48 21.73
CA ALA A 187 44.66 17.08 20.38
C ALA A 187 43.63 15.92 20.34
N VAL A 188 43.68 15.01 21.33
CA VAL A 188 42.64 13.98 21.50
C VAL A 188 41.26 14.61 21.84
N ILE A 189 41.24 15.55 22.77
CA ILE A 189 40.00 16.26 23.16
C ILE A 189 39.44 17.02 21.93
N LEU A 190 40.29 17.75 21.22
CA LEU A 190 39.92 18.47 20.00
C LEU A 190 39.30 17.55 18.94
N ARG A 191 39.92 16.38 18.69
CA ARG A 191 39.35 15.41 17.76
C ARG A 191 37.96 14.94 18.18
N GLN A 192 37.71 14.69 19.47
CA GLN A 192 36.40 14.29 19.98
C GLN A 192 35.38 15.44 19.87
N ALA A 193 35.77 16.69 20.19
CA ALA A 193 34.90 17.84 20.06
C ALA A 193 34.52 18.12 18.59
N LYS A 194 35.46 18.04 17.64
CA LYS A 194 35.18 18.15 16.20
C LYS A 194 34.25 17.04 15.71
N ARG A 195 34.40 15.83 16.24
CA ARG A 195 33.49 14.72 15.95
C ARG A 195 32.07 14.98 16.48
N MET A 196 31.93 15.48 17.72
CA MET A 196 30.62 15.86 18.27
C MET A 196 29.95 16.96 17.44
N SER A 197 30.72 17.99 17.04
CA SER A 197 30.23 19.06 16.16
C SER A 197 29.71 18.51 14.84
N LYS A 198 30.40 17.57 14.24
CA LYS A 198 29.97 16.91 13.01
C LYS A 198 28.67 16.12 13.21
N LEU A 199 28.58 15.30 14.27
CA LEU A 199 27.39 14.53 14.60
C LEU A 199 26.16 15.40 14.81
N THR A 200 26.30 16.48 15.59
CA THR A 200 25.19 17.41 15.85
C THR A 200 24.73 18.12 14.57
N SER A 201 25.65 18.49 13.69
CA SER A 201 25.35 19.10 12.39
C SER A 201 24.61 18.14 11.47
N GLU A 202 25.04 16.89 11.41
CA GLU A 202 24.39 15.85 10.62
C GLU A 202 22.98 15.52 11.15
N MET A 203 22.81 15.42 12.49
CA MET A 203 21.49 15.22 13.12
C MET A 203 20.51 16.36 12.78
N LEU A 204 20.96 17.60 12.91
CA LEU A 204 20.15 18.78 12.62
C LEU A 204 19.71 18.84 11.18
N MET A 205 20.56 18.39 10.29
CA MET A 205 20.25 18.37 8.87
C MET A 205 19.25 17.28 8.48
N ILE A 206 19.34 16.09 9.09
CA ILE A 206 18.32 15.05 8.91
C ILE A 206 16.96 15.58 9.36
N ALA A 207 16.91 16.24 10.54
CA ALA A 207 15.68 16.83 11.04
C ALA A 207 15.10 17.93 10.13
N ARG A 208 15.96 18.69 9.41
CA ARG A 208 15.53 19.75 8.47
C ARG A 208 15.11 19.21 7.11
N ASN A 209 15.87 18.29 6.52
CA ASN A 209 15.55 17.74 5.20
C ASN A 209 14.17 17.06 5.13
N GLU A 210 13.65 16.63 6.28
CA GLU A 210 12.29 16.08 6.38
C GLU A 210 11.19 17.16 6.44
N GLN A 211 11.53 18.45 6.59
CA GLN A 211 10.56 19.56 6.66
C GLN A 211 10.49 20.41 5.39
N ASP A 212 11.60 20.53 4.66
CA ASP A 212 11.65 21.40 3.50
C ASP A 212 11.08 20.71 2.26
N GLU A 213 9.75 20.80 2.08
CA GLU A 213 9.09 20.53 0.80
C GLU A 213 9.49 21.53 -0.31
N GLN A 214 10.18 22.61 0.03
CA GLN A 214 10.69 23.60 -0.91
C GLN A 214 12.17 23.36 -1.22
N HIS A 215 12.51 22.16 -1.65
CA HIS A 215 13.79 21.97 -2.33
C HIS A 215 13.81 22.89 -3.55
N LEU A 216 14.81 23.74 -3.62
CA LEU A 216 15.05 24.60 -4.80
C LEU A 216 15.45 23.69 -5.96
N MET A 217 14.43 23.17 -6.65
CA MET A 217 14.62 22.33 -7.81
C MET A 217 15.10 23.20 -8.97
N GLU A 218 16.36 23.09 -9.32
CA GLU A 218 16.98 23.79 -10.42
C GLU A 218 17.60 22.80 -11.42
N LYS A 219 17.84 23.30 -12.64
CA LYS A 219 18.52 22.50 -13.66
C LYS A 219 20.02 22.49 -13.36
N LEU A 220 20.55 21.33 -13.03
CA LEU A 220 21.93 21.12 -12.61
C LEU A 220 22.68 20.25 -13.61
N ASP A 221 23.97 20.55 -13.77
CA ASP A 221 24.93 19.68 -14.45
C ASP A 221 25.57 18.72 -13.44
N PHE A 222 25.11 17.46 -13.45
CA PHE A 222 25.58 16.44 -12.53
C PHE A 222 27.08 16.09 -12.74
N GLY A 223 27.54 16.21 -13.99
CA GLY A 223 28.95 16.01 -14.31
C GLY A 223 29.85 17.06 -13.64
N LEU A 224 29.48 18.32 -13.76
CA LEU A 224 30.22 19.43 -13.16
C LEU A 224 30.21 19.36 -11.62
N LEU A 225 29.06 19.05 -11.01
CA LEU A 225 28.96 18.90 -9.55
C LEU A 225 29.85 17.77 -9.04
N SER A 226 29.94 16.67 -9.77
CA SER A 226 30.80 15.55 -9.41
C SER A 226 32.29 15.89 -9.53
N GLU A 227 32.67 16.67 -10.53
CA GLU A 227 34.06 17.18 -10.65
C GLU A 227 34.44 18.04 -9.45
N LEU A 228 33.58 18.97 -9.03
CA LEU A 228 33.81 19.84 -7.86
C LEU A 228 34.02 19.01 -6.58
N VAL A 229 33.22 17.97 -6.39
CA VAL A 229 33.35 17.09 -5.21
C VAL A 229 34.67 16.28 -5.26
N ILE A 230 35.05 15.78 -6.43
CA ILE A 230 36.29 15.05 -6.59
C ILE A 230 37.50 15.97 -6.32
N GLU A 231 37.47 17.19 -6.82
CA GLU A 231 38.53 18.19 -6.59
C GLU A 231 38.68 18.50 -5.09
N GLU A 232 37.56 18.72 -4.38
CA GLU A 232 37.56 18.97 -2.93
C GLU A 232 38.13 17.80 -2.13
N LEU A 233 37.87 16.55 -2.56
CA LEU A 233 38.33 15.35 -1.89
C LEU A 233 39.72 14.86 -2.32
N GLN A 234 40.33 15.49 -3.32
CA GLN A 234 41.61 15.08 -3.89
C GLN A 234 42.73 15.02 -2.84
N THR A 235 42.85 16.02 -1.98
CA THR A 235 43.86 16.07 -0.90
C THR A 235 43.70 14.88 0.05
N LYS A 236 42.46 14.57 0.44
CA LYS A 236 42.17 13.44 1.33
C LYS A 236 42.45 12.08 0.67
N ALA A 237 42.22 11.96 -0.63
CA ALA A 237 42.56 10.75 -1.39
C ALA A 237 44.12 10.58 -1.49
N GLN A 238 44.84 11.68 -1.71
CA GLN A 238 46.32 11.69 -1.77
C GLN A 238 46.97 11.25 -0.46
N GLU A 239 46.38 11.54 0.73
CA GLU A 239 46.88 11.05 2.01
C GLU A 239 46.98 9.54 2.08
N LYS A 240 46.17 8.81 1.32
CA LYS A 240 46.17 7.35 1.20
C LYS A 240 46.77 6.84 -0.14
N ASN A 241 47.27 7.74 -0.98
CA ASN A 241 47.65 7.43 -2.36
C ASN A 241 46.56 6.76 -3.17
N ILE A 242 45.28 7.20 -2.99
CA ILE A 242 44.15 6.69 -3.75
C ILE A 242 43.96 7.54 -5.01
N GLU A 243 43.87 6.87 -6.16
CA GLU A 243 43.58 7.51 -7.44
C GLU A 243 42.08 7.55 -7.67
N ILE A 244 41.54 8.74 -7.91
CA ILE A 244 40.11 8.92 -8.27
C ILE A 244 40.05 9.24 -9.76
N THR A 245 39.32 8.42 -10.51
CA THR A 245 39.04 8.63 -11.93
C THR A 245 37.56 8.95 -12.17
N LEU A 246 37.28 9.92 -13.02
CA LEU A 246 35.92 10.26 -13.44
C LEU A 246 35.73 9.93 -14.91
N GLN A 247 34.76 9.07 -15.19
CA GLN A 247 34.28 8.81 -16.54
C GLN A 247 32.83 9.33 -16.63
N LYS A 248 32.59 10.34 -17.44
CA LYS A 248 31.26 10.94 -17.61
C LYS A 248 30.87 11.04 -19.06
N GLN A 249 29.56 10.92 -19.34
CA GLN A 249 28.96 11.32 -20.61
C GLN A 249 28.77 12.84 -20.63
N ASP A 250 28.62 13.41 -21.81
CA ASP A 250 28.27 14.81 -21.97
C ASP A 250 26.76 15.03 -21.65
N ASP A 251 26.40 16.27 -21.33
CA ASP A 251 25.01 16.71 -21.15
C ASP A 251 24.20 15.98 -20.05
N LEU A 252 24.80 15.73 -18.89
CA LEU A 252 24.15 15.11 -17.73
C LEU A 252 23.33 16.12 -16.91
N PHE A 253 22.32 16.72 -17.53
CA PHE A 253 21.45 17.70 -16.86
C PHE A 253 20.28 17.01 -16.15
N MET A 254 20.04 17.38 -14.90
CA MET A 254 18.93 16.91 -14.07
C MET A 254 18.29 18.08 -13.32
N ASN A 255 17.02 17.90 -12.93
CA ASN A 255 16.38 18.79 -11.97
C ASN A 255 16.58 18.24 -10.56
N GLY A 256 17.10 19.07 -9.67
CA GLY A 256 17.38 18.64 -8.30
C GLY A 256 17.82 19.79 -7.40
N ASP A 257 18.02 19.50 -6.13
CA ASP A 257 18.63 20.40 -5.16
C ASP A 257 20.15 20.20 -5.20
N GLN A 258 20.87 21.27 -5.54
CA GLN A 258 22.33 21.24 -5.65
C GLN A 258 23.01 20.79 -4.36
N THR A 259 22.53 21.25 -3.22
CA THR A 259 23.10 20.92 -1.90
C THR A 259 22.98 19.44 -1.57
N LEU A 260 21.83 18.85 -1.87
CA LEU A 260 21.59 17.41 -1.65
C LEU A 260 22.45 16.54 -2.57
N ILE A 261 22.56 16.92 -3.83
CA ILE A 261 23.37 16.18 -4.81
C ILE A 261 24.87 16.23 -4.47
N LEU A 262 25.40 17.42 -4.19
CA LEU A 262 26.79 17.59 -3.73
C LEU A 262 27.07 16.70 -2.50
N ARG A 263 26.17 16.71 -1.56
CA ARG A 263 26.31 15.94 -0.32
C ARG A 263 26.22 14.44 -0.55
N MET A 264 25.31 13.97 -1.39
CA MET A 264 25.24 12.57 -1.79
C MET A 264 26.57 12.11 -2.36
N MET A 265 27.13 12.86 -3.31
CA MET A 265 28.42 12.56 -3.92
C MET A 265 29.58 12.60 -2.91
N MET A 266 29.60 13.64 -2.05
CA MET A 266 30.56 13.75 -0.94
C MET A 266 30.53 12.52 -0.02
N ASN A 267 29.35 12.06 0.35
CA ASN A 267 29.19 10.89 1.22
C ASN A 267 29.70 9.62 0.54
N LEU A 268 29.33 9.36 -0.71
CA LEU A 268 29.75 8.18 -1.45
C LEU A 268 31.26 8.15 -1.66
N ILE A 269 31.84 9.24 -2.17
CA ILE A 269 33.29 9.29 -2.45
C ILE A 269 34.10 9.30 -1.15
N THR A 270 33.63 9.99 -0.10
CA THR A 270 34.29 9.94 1.22
C THR A 270 34.27 8.54 1.82
N ASN A 271 33.19 7.79 1.66
CA ASN A 271 33.13 6.39 2.08
C ASN A 271 34.12 5.53 1.29
N ALA A 272 34.18 5.70 -0.02
CA ALA A 272 35.14 5.01 -0.89
C ALA A 272 36.59 5.30 -0.46
N ILE A 273 36.94 6.56 -0.13
CA ILE A 273 38.26 6.92 0.39
C ILE A 273 38.51 6.31 1.77
N ASN A 274 37.56 6.37 2.68
CA ASN A 274 37.74 5.91 4.07
C ASN A 274 37.95 4.40 4.14
N TYR A 275 37.21 3.62 3.34
CA TYR A 275 37.20 2.17 3.32
C TYR A 275 38.06 1.57 2.19
N GLY A 276 38.55 2.43 1.28
CA GLY A 276 39.50 2.06 0.22
C GLY A 276 40.86 1.59 0.77
N LYS A 277 41.61 0.84 -0.05
CA LYS A 277 42.96 0.39 0.23
C LYS A 277 43.96 1.52 0.05
N ILE A 278 45.07 1.45 0.74
CA ILE A 278 46.25 2.31 0.46
C ILE A 278 46.74 1.96 -0.94
N ASN A 279 47.05 2.97 -1.76
CA ASN A 279 47.39 2.86 -3.18
C ASN A 279 46.23 2.23 -4.00
N GLY A 280 44.98 2.46 -3.58
CA GLY A 280 43.78 1.94 -4.22
C GLY A 280 43.22 2.86 -5.32
N HIS A 281 42.12 2.44 -5.90
CA HIS A 281 41.46 3.16 -7.00
C HIS A 281 39.97 3.37 -6.71
N ILE A 282 39.48 4.54 -7.09
CA ILE A 282 38.06 4.86 -7.06
C ILE A 282 37.63 5.28 -8.47
N HIS A 283 36.63 4.61 -9.03
CA HIS A 283 36.08 4.92 -10.34
C HIS A 283 34.68 5.52 -10.16
N VAL A 284 34.53 6.77 -10.57
CA VAL A 284 33.23 7.45 -10.64
C VAL A 284 32.77 7.42 -12.09
N ILE A 285 31.60 6.82 -12.34
CA ILE A 285 31.05 6.65 -13.69
C ILE A 285 29.66 7.32 -13.72
N LEU A 286 29.49 8.27 -14.64
CA LEU A 286 28.24 9.00 -14.83
C LEU A 286 27.73 8.78 -16.26
N LYS A 287 26.53 8.24 -16.40
CA LYS A 287 25.95 7.86 -17.70
C LYS A 287 24.43 8.00 -17.71
N VAL A 288 23.84 7.97 -18.90
CA VAL A 288 22.38 7.85 -19.07
C VAL A 288 22.06 6.40 -19.43
N GLU A 289 21.18 5.77 -18.66
CA GLU A 289 20.63 4.44 -18.94
C GLU A 289 19.10 4.50 -18.82
N ASN A 290 18.39 3.98 -19.82
CA ASN A 290 16.90 3.97 -19.84
C ASN A 290 16.26 5.31 -19.50
N ASP A 291 16.79 6.39 -20.05
CA ASP A 291 16.34 7.77 -19.83
C ASP A 291 16.50 8.28 -18.38
N GLN A 292 17.37 7.61 -17.61
CA GLN A 292 17.73 7.99 -16.25
C GLN A 292 19.24 8.26 -16.15
N ILE A 293 19.59 9.27 -15.35
CA ILE A 293 21.02 9.53 -15.04
C ILE A 293 21.44 8.55 -13.94
N VAL A 294 22.45 7.78 -14.22
CA VAL A 294 23.05 6.82 -13.30
C VAL A 294 24.46 7.28 -12.91
N GLY A 295 24.66 7.47 -11.61
CA GLY A 295 25.96 7.71 -11.00
C GLY A 295 26.45 6.45 -10.27
N GLU A 296 27.64 5.97 -10.59
CA GLU A 296 28.24 4.78 -10.00
C GLU A 296 29.59 5.14 -9.39
N VAL A 297 29.80 4.80 -8.11
CA VAL A 297 31.08 4.96 -7.42
C VAL A 297 31.60 3.57 -7.06
N LYS A 298 32.68 3.15 -7.69
CA LYS A 298 33.34 1.86 -7.45
C LYS A 298 34.65 2.07 -6.73
N ASP A 299 34.85 1.34 -5.64
CA ASP A 299 36.13 1.27 -4.90
C ASP A 299 36.66 -0.16 -4.87
N ASP A 300 37.94 -0.30 -4.66
CA ASP A 300 38.66 -1.58 -4.47
C ASP A 300 38.91 -1.89 -2.99
N GLY A 301 38.12 -1.31 -2.10
CA GLY A 301 38.23 -1.38 -0.66
C GLY A 301 37.91 -2.75 -0.05
N ILE A 302 37.51 -2.71 1.23
CA ILE A 302 37.25 -3.93 2.02
C ILE A 302 35.92 -4.62 1.64
N GLY A 303 35.05 -3.94 0.90
CA GLY A 303 33.72 -4.43 0.57
C GLY A 303 32.76 -4.48 1.75
N ILE A 304 31.54 -4.91 1.47
CA ILE A 304 30.44 -5.07 2.44
C ILE A 304 29.90 -6.48 2.32
N SER A 305 29.82 -7.23 3.42
CA SER A 305 29.22 -8.57 3.41
C SER A 305 27.70 -8.50 3.23
N GLU A 306 27.11 -9.53 2.62
CA GLU A 306 25.67 -9.57 2.28
C GLU A 306 24.78 -9.33 3.49
N GLU A 307 25.13 -9.83 4.67
CA GLU A 307 24.36 -9.67 5.92
C GLU A 307 24.20 -8.21 6.38
N HIS A 308 25.03 -7.29 5.85
CA HIS A 308 25.01 -5.87 6.21
C HIS A 308 24.34 -4.99 5.15
N LEU A 309 24.12 -5.48 3.93
CA LEU A 309 23.63 -4.67 2.79
C LEU A 309 22.28 -4.00 3.06
N ASP A 310 21.35 -4.70 3.71
CA ASP A 310 20.03 -4.14 4.05
C ASP A 310 20.13 -3.10 5.17
N ARG A 311 21.14 -3.21 6.03
CA ARG A 311 21.28 -2.41 7.24
C ARG A 311 22.15 -1.16 7.08
N ILE A 312 22.94 -1.07 6.03
CA ILE A 312 23.81 0.11 5.80
C ILE A 312 23.01 1.41 5.59
N TRP A 313 21.70 1.30 5.28
CA TRP A 313 20.78 2.43 5.13
C TRP A 313 20.13 2.88 6.47
N GLU A 314 20.31 2.06 7.54
CA GLU A 314 19.82 2.42 8.88
C GLU A 314 20.67 3.55 9.46
N ARG A 315 20.03 4.50 10.16
CA ARG A 315 20.70 5.61 10.86
C ARG A 315 21.62 5.05 11.95
N PHE A 316 22.85 5.60 12.06
CA PHE A 316 23.88 5.19 13.03
C PHE A 316 24.40 3.76 12.86
N TYR A 317 23.98 3.05 11.82
CA TYR A 317 24.46 1.70 11.59
C TYR A 317 25.92 1.72 11.10
N ARG A 318 26.71 0.80 11.61
CA ARG A 318 28.13 0.65 11.27
C ARG A 318 28.54 -0.80 11.45
N ILE A 319 29.25 -1.36 10.50
CA ILE A 319 29.75 -2.74 10.50
C ILE A 319 30.80 -2.93 11.60
N ASP A 320 31.76 -2.00 11.70
CA ASP A 320 32.82 -2.05 12.71
C ASP A 320 32.87 -0.74 13.52
N LYS A 321 32.53 -0.84 14.81
CA LYS A 321 32.50 0.29 15.75
C LYS A 321 33.89 0.77 16.17
N SER A 322 34.93 -0.08 16.09
CA SER A 322 36.28 0.22 16.54
C SER A 322 37.10 0.94 15.46
N ARG A 323 37.19 0.39 14.29
CA ARG A 323 37.94 0.92 13.15
C ARG A 323 37.41 2.23 12.60
N SER A 324 36.08 2.37 12.67
CA SER A 324 35.43 3.60 12.22
C SER A 324 35.52 4.76 13.23
N ARG A 325 35.98 4.53 14.49
CA ARG A 325 36.23 5.64 15.43
C ARG A 325 37.44 6.48 15.01
N GLU A 326 38.43 5.86 14.42
CA GLU A 326 39.62 6.55 13.94
C GLU A 326 39.35 7.36 12.67
N ASN A 327 38.47 6.88 11.79
CA ASN A 327 38.14 7.53 10.52
C ASN A 327 36.98 8.55 10.60
N GLY A 328 36.47 8.87 11.82
CA GLY A 328 35.46 9.93 12.01
C GLY A 328 34.08 9.69 11.41
N GLY A 329 33.76 8.44 11.04
CA GLY A 329 32.45 8.10 10.47
C GLY A 329 31.33 8.16 11.53
N THR A 330 30.18 8.70 11.16
CA THR A 330 29.00 8.91 12.04
C THR A 330 27.92 7.84 11.86
N GLY A 331 27.92 7.13 10.70
CA GLY A 331 26.87 6.19 10.32
C GLY A 331 25.59 6.87 9.85
N LEU A 332 25.66 8.14 9.45
CA LEU A 332 24.52 8.91 8.95
C LEU A 332 24.59 9.17 7.43
N GLY A 333 25.77 9.01 6.81
CA GLY A 333 25.98 9.40 5.42
C GLY A 333 25.11 8.66 4.40
N LEU A 334 24.88 7.35 4.55
CA LEU A 334 24.07 6.56 3.62
C LEU A 334 22.56 6.61 3.94
N SER A 335 22.18 7.05 5.12
CA SER A 335 20.78 7.17 5.53
C SER A 335 20.16 8.54 5.21
N MET A 336 20.91 9.41 4.59
CA MET A 336 20.48 10.72 4.08
C MET A 336 20.04 10.61 2.63
#